data_c6f0b545c44453292e70ade3a337ad43
#
_entry.id   c6f0b545c44453292e70ade3a337ad43
#
_cell.length_a   1.000
_cell.length_b   1.000
_cell.length_c   1.000
_cell.angle_alpha   90.00
_cell.angle_beta   90.00
_cell.angle_gamma   90.00
#
_symmetry.space_group_name_H-M   'P 1'
#
loop_
_entity.id
_entity.type
_entity.pdbx_description
1 polymer ?
#
loop_
_entity_poly.entity_id
_entity_poly.type
_entity_poly.pdbx_seq_one_letter_code
_entity_poly.pdbx_strand_id
1 'polypeptide(L)'
;MTRNSNENNSSIPIVGHLINGKVVHREGIIHDVYNPSLGLVEKKLQLANHQTVLDAVNSGKKAFPEWRNTPPIKRARIMFNFLKLLEKNSDQICDLIGKEHGKICHDAKGELQRGIENVEYACTAPEILKGEHSKNVGASIDCWSEFQPLGIVAGITPFNFPAMVPMWMYPLAIVCGNCFILKPSEKDPSSTLFIAQLLHQAGLPNGVLNVVNGGKESVDSIINNSDVQAVSFVGSTKIAKYIYTESTKNGKRCQALGGAKNHAIVLPDANIDNAVSQLIGAAFGSSGERCMALSVAIVVGEKTADELVLKLKKNMDRL
;
A
#
# COMPACT_ATOMS: atom_id res chain seq x y z
N MET A 1 -49.74 -0.49 -9.35
CA MET A 1 -48.98 0.47 -8.55
C MET A 1 -47.69 0.79 -9.31
N THR A 2 -47.70 1.87 -10.02
CA THR A 2 -46.59 2.38 -10.84
C THR A 2 -45.51 2.94 -9.94
N ARG A 3 -44.31 2.33 -9.95
CA ARG A 3 -43.16 2.85 -9.28
C ARG A 3 -42.69 4.12 -10.02
N ASN A 4 -42.76 5.25 -9.35
CA ASN A 4 -42.18 6.51 -9.81
C ASN A 4 -40.64 6.35 -9.90
N SER A 5 -40.15 6.30 -11.11
CA SER A 5 -38.74 6.43 -11.45
C SER A 5 -38.32 7.90 -11.48
N ASN A 6 -38.17 8.50 -10.29
CA ASN A 6 -37.35 9.70 -10.12
C ASN A 6 -36.00 9.26 -9.54
N GLU A 7 -35.18 8.62 -10.34
CA GLU A 7 -33.77 8.42 -10.02
C GLU A 7 -33.06 9.76 -10.17
N ASN A 8 -32.54 10.25 -9.04
CA ASN A 8 -31.56 11.31 -9.00
C ASN A 8 -30.40 10.96 -9.95
N ASN A 9 -30.29 11.70 -11.03
CA ASN A 9 -29.22 11.62 -12.01
C ASN A 9 -27.94 12.25 -11.40
N SER A 10 -27.50 11.78 -10.22
CA SER A 10 -26.20 12.13 -9.67
C SER A 10 -25.14 11.39 -10.48
N SER A 11 -24.35 12.11 -11.26
CA SER A 11 -23.26 11.54 -12.04
C SER A 11 -22.31 10.77 -11.11
N ILE A 12 -21.98 9.51 -11.48
CA ILE A 12 -21.04 8.67 -10.74
C ILE A 12 -19.72 9.44 -10.57
N PRO A 13 -19.21 9.60 -9.33
CA PRO A 13 -18.01 10.39 -9.07
C PRO A 13 -16.77 9.77 -9.74
N ILE A 14 -15.90 10.63 -10.27
CA ILE A 14 -14.66 10.22 -10.93
C ILE A 14 -13.47 10.45 -9.98
N VAL A 15 -12.70 9.40 -9.74
CA VAL A 15 -11.43 9.44 -9.00
C VAL A 15 -10.32 9.84 -9.95
N GLY A 16 -9.61 10.92 -9.64
CA GLY A 16 -8.46 11.42 -10.39
C GLY A 16 -7.13 10.99 -9.79
N HIS A 17 -6.07 11.73 -10.11
CA HIS A 17 -4.72 11.55 -9.60
C HIS A 17 -4.40 12.63 -8.56
N LEU A 18 -3.42 12.40 -7.67
CA LEU A 18 -2.88 13.43 -6.79
C LEU A 18 -1.48 13.83 -7.29
N ILE A 19 -1.37 14.96 -7.94
CA ILE A 19 -0.11 15.47 -8.50
C ILE A 19 0.15 16.87 -7.98
N ASN A 20 1.36 17.10 -7.48
CA ASN A 20 1.77 18.40 -6.93
C ASN A 20 0.79 18.92 -5.85
N GLY A 21 0.33 18.03 -4.95
CA GLY A 21 -0.58 18.36 -3.85
C GLY A 21 -2.04 18.63 -4.25
N LYS A 22 -2.41 18.43 -5.51
CA LYS A 22 -3.76 18.67 -6.02
C LYS A 22 -4.34 17.43 -6.68
N VAL A 23 -5.64 17.21 -6.47
CA VAL A 23 -6.37 16.22 -7.26
C VAL A 23 -6.54 16.78 -8.67
N VAL A 24 -6.09 16.02 -9.66
CA VAL A 24 -6.14 16.39 -11.06
C VAL A 24 -6.86 15.32 -11.87
N HIS A 25 -7.62 15.76 -12.86
CA HIS A 25 -8.26 14.92 -13.85
C HIS A 25 -7.55 15.13 -15.19
N ARG A 26 -7.39 14.06 -15.95
CA ARG A 26 -6.75 14.06 -17.26
C ARG A 26 -7.66 13.34 -18.26
N GLU A 27 -7.49 13.58 -19.53
CA GLU A 27 -8.10 12.74 -20.56
C GLU A 27 -7.47 11.35 -20.55
N GLY A 28 -8.27 10.31 -20.69
CA GLY A 28 -7.77 8.94 -20.67
C GLY A 28 -8.86 7.90 -20.51
N ILE A 29 -8.43 6.66 -20.36
CA ILE A 29 -9.32 5.51 -20.16
C ILE A 29 -9.99 5.61 -18.80
N ILE A 30 -11.29 5.38 -18.77
CA ILE A 30 -12.09 5.30 -17.54
C ILE A 30 -12.31 3.83 -17.19
N HIS A 31 -12.04 3.50 -15.93
CA HIS A 31 -12.24 2.18 -15.34
C HIS A 31 -13.34 2.25 -14.27
N ASP A 32 -14.22 1.26 -14.22
CA ASP A 32 -15.27 1.20 -13.21
C ASP A 32 -14.72 0.63 -11.89
N VAL A 33 -15.01 1.32 -10.79
CA VAL A 33 -14.69 0.87 -9.42
C VAL A 33 -15.96 0.33 -8.81
N TYR A 34 -15.94 -0.95 -8.48
CA TYR A 34 -17.10 -1.68 -8.00
C TYR A 34 -17.14 -1.73 -6.47
N ASN A 35 -18.35 -1.71 -5.94
CA ASN A 35 -18.61 -2.20 -4.59
C ASN A 35 -18.86 -3.72 -4.69
N PRO A 36 -17.93 -4.57 -4.25
CA PRO A 36 -18.06 -6.02 -4.44
C PRO A 36 -19.20 -6.64 -3.61
N SER A 37 -19.60 -6.00 -2.51
CA SER A 37 -20.73 -6.48 -1.68
C SER A 37 -22.08 -6.25 -2.33
N LEU A 38 -22.19 -5.25 -3.21
CA LEU A 38 -23.44 -4.89 -3.90
C LEU A 38 -23.43 -5.27 -5.38
N GLY A 39 -22.25 -5.53 -5.97
CA GLY A 39 -22.08 -5.77 -7.41
C GLY A 39 -22.37 -4.53 -8.27
N LEU A 40 -22.30 -3.34 -7.70
CA LEU A 40 -22.61 -2.06 -8.37
C LEU A 40 -21.35 -1.22 -8.58
N VAL A 41 -21.37 -0.41 -9.63
CA VAL A 41 -20.33 0.60 -9.87
C VAL A 41 -20.51 1.74 -8.86
N GLU A 42 -19.54 1.89 -7.96
CA GLU A 42 -19.54 2.91 -6.92
C GLU A 42 -18.92 4.22 -7.44
N LYS A 43 -17.84 4.10 -8.20
CA LYS A 43 -17.07 5.22 -8.77
C LYS A 43 -16.50 4.86 -10.13
N LYS A 44 -15.97 5.88 -10.81
CA LYS A 44 -15.16 5.72 -12.00
C LYS A 44 -13.74 6.19 -11.71
N LEU A 45 -12.76 5.48 -12.24
CA LEU A 45 -11.34 5.81 -12.06
C LEU A 45 -10.74 6.23 -13.38
N GLN A 46 -10.04 7.36 -13.37
CA GLN A 46 -9.24 7.78 -14.50
C GLN A 46 -7.89 7.07 -14.48
N LEU A 47 -7.54 6.38 -15.57
CA LEU A 47 -6.25 5.72 -15.69
C LEU A 47 -5.19 6.67 -16.27
N ALA A 48 -4.04 6.73 -15.61
CA ALA A 48 -2.91 7.52 -16.05
C ALA A 48 -2.29 6.93 -17.31
N ASN A 49 -2.04 7.79 -18.29
CA ASN A 49 -1.19 7.50 -19.45
C ASN A 49 0.27 7.89 -19.16
N HIS A 50 1.13 7.72 -20.14
CA HIS A 50 2.56 8.07 -20.03
C HIS A 50 2.78 9.53 -19.60
N GLN A 51 2.05 10.48 -20.19
CA GLN A 51 2.21 11.91 -19.86
C GLN A 51 1.83 12.23 -18.42
N THR A 52 0.77 11.61 -17.89
CA THR A 52 0.36 11.77 -16.49
C THR A 52 1.46 11.29 -15.52
N VAL A 53 2.12 10.18 -15.86
CA VAL A 53 3.27 9.67 -15.07
C VAL A 53 4.45 10.64 -15.15
N LEU A 54 4.77 11.18 -16.34
CA LEU A 54 5.81 12.20 -16.50
C LEU A 54 5.52 13.46 -15.70
N ASP A 55 4.27 13.93 -15.65
CA ASP A 55 3.87 15.08 -14.84
C ASP A 55 4.15 14.84 -13.35
N ALA A 56 3.84 13.63 -12.84
CA ALA A 56 4.11 13.26 -11.46
C ALA A 56 5.61 13.17 -11.17
N VAL A 57 6.40 12.56 -12.06
CA VAL A 57 7.87 12.50 -11.93
C VAL A 57 8.48 13.90 -11.94
N ASN A 58 8.06 14.76 -12.88
CA ASN A 58 8.54 16.14 -12.96
C ASN A 58 8.17 16.96 -11.72
N SER A 59 7.00 16.71 -11.12
CA SER A 59 6.60 17.29 -9.83
C SER A 59 7.57 16.89 -8.72
N GLY A 60 7.90 15.59 -8.64
CA GLY A 60 8.90 15.09 -7.69
C GLY A 60 10.30 15.66 -7.91
N LYS A 61 10.75 15.78 -9.18
CA LYS A 61 12.05 16.39 -9.52
C LYS A 61 12.17 17.82 -9.01
N LYS A 62 11.11 18.60 -9.15
CA LYS A 62 11.08 19.99 -8.68
C LYS A 62 11.12 20.10 -7.16
N ALA A 63 10.44 19.18 -6.45
CA ALA A 63 10.40 19.19 -4.99
C ALA A 63 11.68 18.62 -4.34
N PHE A 64 12.38 17.70 -4.99
CA PHE A 64 13.48 16.93 -4.41
C PHE A 64 14.64 17.78 -3.86
N PRO A 65 15.16 18.83 -4.54
CA PRO A 65 16.31 19.61 -4.05
C PRO A 65 16.07 20.26 -2.68
N GLU A 66 14.86 20.76 -2.44
CA GLU A 66 14.49 21.36 -1.15
C GLU A 66 14.18 20.26 -0.11
N TRP A 67 13.46 19.22 -0.51
CA TRP A 67 13.06 18.16 0.38
C TRP A 67 14.25 17.36 0.92
N ARG A 68 15.23 17.00 0.09
CA ARG A 68 16.43 16.29 0.53
C ARG A 68 17.22 17.05 1.59
N ASN A 69 17.22 18.38 1.51
CA ASN A 69 17.93 19.26 2.44
C ASN A 69 17.09 19.63 3.68
N THR A 70 15.82 19.22 3.74
CA THR A 70 14.98 19.43 4.93
C THR A 70 15.49 18.57 6.08
N PRO A 71 15.78 19.13 7.27
CA PRO A 71 16.29 18.35 8.39
C PRO A 71 15.39 17.16 8.75
N PRO A 72 15.96 15.98 9.10
CA PRO A 72 15.18 14.78 9.44
C PRO A 72 14.12 15.00 10.50
N ILE A 73 14.40 15.82 11.54
CA ILE A 73 13.42 16.15 12.58
C ILE A 73 12.22 16.93 12.06
N LYS A 74 12.39 17.78 11.04
CA LYS A 74 11.28 18.49 10.41
C LYS A 74 10.42 17.54 9.58
N ARG A 75 11.06 16.60 8.86
CA ARG A 75 10.34 15.55 8.12
C ARG A 75 9.55 14.64 9.07
N ALA A 76 10.17 14.24 10.20
CA ALA A 76 9.50 13.45 11.23
C ALA A 76 8.27 14.15 11.85
N ARG A 77 8.32 15.47 12.05
CA ARG A 77 7.16 16.24 12.55
C ARG A 77 5.94 16.14 11.63
N ILE A 78 6.14 16.07 10.33
CA ILE A 78 5.05 15.86 9.38
C ILE A 78 4.42 14.48 9.59
N MET A 79 5.23 13.44 9.85
CA MET A 79 4.72 12.09 10.15
C MET A 79 3.94 12.04 11.47
N PHE A 80 4.39 12.75 12.53
CA PHE A 80 3.61 12.89 13.77
C PHE A 80 2.25 13.58 13.56
N ASN A 81 2.19 14.60 12.70
CA ASN A 81 0.92 15.23 12.35
C ASN A 81 0.05 14.28 11.52
N PHE A 82 0.65 13.52 10.63
CA PHE A 82 -0.03 12.54 9.80
C PHE A 82 -0.66 11.42 10.63
N LEU A 83 0.03 10.90 11.66
CA LEU A 83 -0.54 9.93 12.61
C LEU A 83 -1.85 10.44 13.21
N LYS A 84 -1.87 11.65 13.74
CA LYS A 84 -3.07 12.26 14.31
C LYS A 84 -4.24 12.35 13.32
N LEU A 85 -3.92 12.62 12.04
CA LEU A 85 -4.94 12.70 10.99
C LEU A 85 -5.44 11.30 10.59
N LEU A 86 -4.59 10.28 10.57
CA LEU A 86 -4.99 8.89 10.34
C LEU A 86 -5.95 8.39 11.43
N GLU A 87 -5.60 8.59 12.69
CA GLU A 87 -6.43 8.24 13.85
C GLU A 87 -7.79 8.94 13.80
N LYS A 88 -7.77 10.26 13.58
CA LYS A 88 -8.99 11.08 13.51
C LYS A 88 -9.94 10.66 12.38
N ASN A 89 -9.41 10.18 11.26
CA ASN A 89 -10.17 9.81 10.07
C ASN A 89 -10.31 8.29 9.90
N SER A 90 -10.01 7.51 10.93
CA SER A 90 -9.99 6.05 10.91
C SER A 90 -11.28 5.45 10.36
N ASP A 91 -12.43 5.89 10.84
CA ASP A 91 -13.73 5.34 10.41
C ASP A 91 -14.01 5.64 8.93
N GLN A 92 -13.66 6.83 8.44
CA GLN A 92 -13.81 7.17 7.02
C GLN A 92 -12.89 6.34 6.13
N ILE A 93 -11.64 6.11 6.55
CA ILE A 93 -10.69 5.25 5.81
C ILE A 93 -11.24 3.82 5.75
N CYS A 94 -11.72 3.28 6.87
CA CYS A 94 -12.28 1.93 6.94
C CYS A 94 -13.56 1.79 6.10
N ASP A 95 -14.42 2.80 6.03
CA ASP A 95 -15.61 2.82 5.16
C ASP A 95 -15.21 2.77 3.68
N LEU A 96 -14.20 3.55 3.27
CA LEU A 96 -13.69 3.51 1.89
C LEU A 96 -13.13 2.14 1.53
N ILE A 97 -12.36 1.52 2.45
CA ILE A 97 -11.83 0.17 2.25
C ILE A 97 -12.99 -0.84 2.13
N GLY A 98 -13.96 -0.78 3.04
CA GLY A 98 -15.12 -1.69 3.03
C GLY A 98 -15.92 -1.60 1.74
N LYS A 99 -16.15 -0.40 1.23
CA LYS A 99 -16.91 -0.16 0.00
C LYS A 99 -16.23 -0.67 -1.27
N GLU A 100 -14.93 -0.52 -1.39
CA GLU A 100 -14.20 -0.85 -2.62
C GLU A 100 -13.52 -2.23 -2.58
N HIS A 101 -13.15 -2.74 -1.38
CA HIS A 101 -12.56 -4.07 -1.22
C HIS A 101 -13.58 -5.13 -0.76
N GLY A 102 -14.59 -4.76 0.02
CA GLY A 102 -15.57 -5.69 0.58
C GLY A 102 -15.17 -6.35 1.90
N LYS A 103 -14.04 -5.96 2.52
CA LYS A 103 -13.69 -6.48 3.85
C LYS A 103 -14.53 -5.85 4.96
N ILE A 104 -14.77 -6.61 6.03
CA ILE A 104 -15.52 -6.13 7.18
C ILE A 104 -14.75 -5.02 7.93
N CYS A 105 -15.50 -4.18 8.67
CA CYS A 105 -14.93 -3.04 9.39
C CYS A 105 -13.79 -3.44 10.35
N HIS A 106 -13.90 -4.59 11.01
CA HIS A 106 -12.86 -5.09 11.92
C HIS A 106 -11.54 -5.36 11.18
N ASP A 107 -11.58 -6.00 10.02
CA ASP A 107 -10.40 -6.26 9.19
C ASP A 107 -9.82 -4.98 8.60
N ALA A 108 -10.67 -4.03 8.20
CA ALA A 108 -10.23 -2.72 7.72
C ALA A 108 -9.52 -1.91 8.82
N LYS A 109 -10.02 -1.95 10.06
CA LYS A 109 -9.35 -1.34 11.22
C LYS A 109 -8.00 -2.00 11.52
N GLY A 110 -7.93 -3.33 11.48
CA GLY A 110 -6.69 -4.08 11.67
C GLY A 110 -5.66 -3.81 10.57
N GLU A 111 -6.09 -3.62 9.33
CA GLU A 111 -5.25 -3.18 8.22
C GLU A 111 -4.69 -1.78 8.48
N LEU A 112 -5.56 -0.81 8.77
CA LEU A 112 -5.17 0.57 9.01
C LEU A 112 -4.17 0.68 10.16
N GLN A 113 -4.40 -0.05 11.26
CA GLN A 113 -3.49 -0.06 12.42
C GLN A 113 -2.08 -0.48 12.04
N ARG A 114 -1.90 -1.53 11.23
CA ARG A 114 -0.57 -1.95 10.77
C ARG A 114 0.08 -0.93 9.82
N GLY A 115 -0.73 -0.17 9.08
CA GLY A 115 -0.23 0.96 8.30
C GLY A 115 0.26 2.09 9.21
N ILE A 116 -0.49 2.41 10.27
CA ILE A 116 -0.15 3.41 11.28
C ILE A 116 1.19 3.06 11.96
N GLU A 117 1.41 1.80 12.35
CA GLU A 117 2.68 1.33 12.94
C GLU A 117 3.91 1.62 12.06
N ASN A 118 3.77 1.54 10.74
CA ASN A 118 4.85 1.94 9.82
C ASN A 118 5.08 3.47 9.80
N VAL A 119 4.03 4.26 9.95
CA VAL A 119 4.15 5.71 10.07
C VAL A 119 4.79 6.09 11.42
N GLU A 120 4.44 5.40 12.51
CA GLU A 120 5.09 5.54 13.83
C GLU A 120 6.59 5.25 13.72
N TYR A 121 6.97 4.16 13.05
CA TYR A 121 8.38 3.88 12.80
C TYR A 121 9.06 4.97 11.98
N ALA A 122 8.40 5.54 10.97
CA ALA A 122 8.92 6.64 10.18
C ALA A 122 9.15 7.92 11.01
N CYS A 123 8.44 8.11 12.12
CA CYS A 123 8.70 9.21 13.06
C CYS A 123 10.08 9.15 13.71
N THR A 124 10.74 7.99 13.71
CA THR A 124 12.09 7.79 14.25
C THR A 124 13.21 8.13 13.23
N ALA A 125 12.87 8.79 12.12
CA ALA A 125 13.81 9.12 11.05
C ALA A 125 15.15 9.76 11.52
N PRO A 126 15.20 10.64 12.54
CA PRO A 126 16.46 11.16 13.04
C PRO A 126 17.42 10.09 13.56
N GLU A 127 16.89 8.98 14.11
CA GLU A 127 17.70 7.84 14.56
C GLU A 127 18.08 6.91 13.40
N ILE A 128 17.13 6.64 12.50
CA ILE A 128 17.35 5.75 11.33
C ILE A 128 18.46 6.30 10.42
N LEU A 129 18.58 7.62 10.30
CA LEU A 129 19.50 8.28 9.38
C LEU A 129 20.88 8.60 10.02
N LYS A 130 21.14 8.15 11.25
CA LYS A 130 22.48 8.27 11.84
C LYS A 130 23.49 7.43 11.06
N GLY A 131 24.61 8.03 10.71
CA GLY A 131 25.77 7.33 10.19
C GLY A 131 26.68 6.80 11.31
N GLU A 132 27.71 6.07 10.92
CA GLU A 132 28.72 5.53 11.82
C GLU A 132 30.03 6.28 11.64
N HIS A 133 30.84 6.35 12.71
CA HIS A 133 32.17 6.92 12.69
C HIS A 133 33.15 5.93 13.31
N SER A 134 34.25 5.66 12.62
CA SER A 134 35.36 4.83 13.09
C SER A 134 36.65 5.64 13.08
N LYS A 135 37.29 5.76 14.27
CA LYS A 135 38.54 6.46 14.40
C LYS A 135 39.72 5.51 14.22
N ASN A 136 40.79 6.00 13.55
CA ASN A 136 42.04 5.25 13.36
C ASN A 136 41.82 3.87 12.67
N VAL A 137 41.02 3.82 11.63
CA VAL A 137 40.88 2.60 10.78
C VAL A 137 42.17 2.27 10.02
N GLY A 138 43.10 3.20 9.98
CA GLY A 138 44.46 3.11 9.49
C GLY A 138 45.30 4.21 10.17
N ALA A 139 46.61 4.28 9.92
CA ALA A 139 47.47 5.30 10.49
C ALA A 139 46.99 6.72 10.06
N SER A 140 46.45 7.48 10.99
CA SER A 140 45.90 8.84 10.79
C SER A 140 44.69 8.88 9.81
N ILE A 141 43.92 7.81 9.74
CA ILE A 141 42.74 7.73 8.87
C ILE A 141 41.49 7.48 9.72
N ASP A 142 40.51 8.38 9.65
CA ASP A 142 39.17 8.21 10.19
C ASP A 142 38.20 7.91 9.04
N CYS A 143 37.13 7.15 9.33
CA CYS A 143 36.10 6.78 8.36
C CYS A 143 34.71 7.05 8.94
N TRP A 144 33.81 7.55 8.11
CA TRP A 144 32.42 7.72 8.50
C TRP A 144 31.50 7.34 7.34
N SER A 145 30.23 6.99 7.67
CA SER A 145 29.16 6.75 6.72
C SER A 145 28.06 7.81 6.82
N GLU A 146 27.42 8.11 5.71
CA GLU A 146 26.30 9.03 5.62
C GLU A 146 25.20 8.43 4.74
N PHE A 147 23.95 8.50 5.22
CA PHE A 147 22.79 8.11 4.43
C PHE A 147 22.33 9.29 3.55
N GLN A 148 22.18 9.05 2.26
CA GLN A 148 21.67 10.03 1.31
C GLN A 148 20.41 9.49 0.59
N PRO A 149 19.41 10.37 0.30
CA PRO A 149 18.25 9.96 -0.49
C PRO A 149 18.64 9.64 -1.93
N LEU A 150 17.95 8.66 -2.51
CA LEU A 150 18.16 8.23 -3.89
C LEU A 150 17.65 9.26 -4.91
N GLY A 151 16.57 9.96 -4.57
CA GLY A 151 15.87 10.85 -5.49
C GLY A 151 14.39 10.56 -5.57
N ILE A 152 13.89 10.28 -6.77
CA ILE A 152 12.51 9.85 -6.99
C ILE A 152 12.47 8.34 -6.93
N VAL A 153 11.56 7.82 -6.10
CA VAL A 153 11.33 6.40 -5.94
C VAL A 153 9.84 6.09 -6.12
N ALA A 154 9.50 4.87 -6.48
CA ALA A 154 8.12 4.50 -6.76
C ALA A 154 7.66 3.27 -5.98
N GLY A 155 6.35 3.23 -5.70
CA GLY A 155 5.66 2.09 -5.14
C GLY A 155 4.47 1.68 -5.99
N ILE A 156 4.31 0.39 -6.24
CA ILE A 156 3.19 -0.21 -6.98
C ILE A 156 2.54 -1.21 -6.05
N THR A 157 1.26 -0.98 -5.68
CA THR A 157 0.60 -1.70 -4.61
C THR A 157 -0.63 -2.46 -5.08
N PRO A 158 -0.96 -3.59 -4.42
CA PRO A 158 -2.11 -4.43 -4.76
C PRO A 158 -3.40 -3.91 -4.12
N PHE A 159 -4.52 -4.56 -4.48
CA PHE A 159 -5.84 -4.21 -3.98
C PHE A 159 -6.15 -4.75 -2.58
N ASN A 160 -5.52 -5.85 -2.16
CA ASN A 160 -5.94 -6.55 -0.95
C ASN A 160 -5.66 -5.83 0.37
N PHE A 161 -4.79 -4.82 0.36
CA PHE A 161 -4.48 -3.93 1.48
C PHE A 161 -4.21 -2.50 0.98
N PRO A 162 -5.25 -1.76 0.57
CA PRO A 162 -5.09 -0.46 -0.09
C PRO A 162 -4.59 0.66 0.84
N ALA A 163 -4.66 0.49 2.16
CA ALA A 163 -4.09 1.41 3.13
C ALA A 163 -2.72 0.93 3.64
N MET A 164 -2.62 -0.31 4.09
CA MET A 164 -1.43 -0.85 4.75
C MET A 164 -0.23 -0.92 3.81
N VAL A 165 -0.38 -1.53 2.62
CA VAL A 165 0.76 -1.76 1.73
C VAL A 165 1.38 -0.47 1.19
N PRO A 166 0.63 0.55 0.78
CA PRO A 166 1.21 1.86 0.48
C PRO A 166 1.99 2.44 1.66
N MET A 167 1.46 2.34 2.88
CA MET A 167 2.13 2.84 4.09
C MET A 167 3.36 2.02 4.53
N TRP A 168 3.63 0.85 3.97
CA TRP A 168 4.92 0.19 4.11
C TRP A 168 6.04 0.89 3.33
N MET A 169 5.69 1.62 2.28
CA MET A 169 6.63 2.12 1.29
C MET A 169 6.92 3.61 1.45
N TYR A 170 5.89 4.47 1.25
CA TYR A 170 6.13 5.90 1.13
C TYR A 170 6.51 6.62 2.43
N PRO A 171 6.02 6.27 3.65
CA PRO A 171 6.40 7.01 4.84
C PRO A 171 7.91 6.98 5.10
N LEU A 172 8.50 5.79 5.07
CA LEU A 172 9.95 5.62 5.25
C LEU A 172 10.75 6.28 4.11
N ALA A 173 10.35 6.07 2.87
CA ALA A 173 11.02 6.69 1.73
C ALA A 173 11.03 8.21 1.83
N ILE A 174 9.91 8.82 2.21
CA ILE A 174 9.73 10.27 2.35
C ILE A 174 10.57 10.82 3.50
N VAL A 175 10.53 10.23 4.70
CA VAL A 175 11.33 10.74 5.83
C VAL A 175 12.83 10.57 5.61
N CYS A 176 13.26 9.61 4.78
CA CYS A 176 14.63 9.47 4.32
C CYS A 176 15.03 10.51 3.26
N GLY A 177 14.12 11.41 2.86
CA GLY A 177 14.41 12.54 1.96
C GLY A 177 14.12 12.27 0.49
N ASN A 178 13.49 11.15 0.15
CA ASN A 178 13.08 10.84 -1.23
C ASN A 178 11.73 11.51 -1.58
N CYS A 179 11.49 11.74 -2.88
CA CYS A 179 10.17 11.99 -3.41
C CYS A 179 9.57 10.66 -3.90
N PHE A 180 8.25 10.49 -3.75
CA PHE A 180 7.60 9.22 -3.96
C PHE A 180 6.48 9.30 -5.01
N ILE A 181 6.48 8.35 -5.94
CA ILE A 181 5.38 8.12 -6.90
C ILE A 181 4.65 6.85 -6.47
N LEU A 182 3.40 6.96 -6.08
CA LEU A 182 2.56 5.84 -5.69
C LEU A 182 1.59 5.48 -6.81
N LYS A 183 1.60 4.22 -7.25
CA LYS A 183 0.58 3.66 -8.12
C LYS A 183 -0.24 2.62 -7.33
N PRO A 184 -1.40 2.99 -6.77
CA PRO A 184 -2.29 2.05 -6.10
C PRO A 184 -3.00 1.13 -7.08
N SER A 185 -3.75 0.16 -6.55
CA SER A 185 -4.63 -0.67 -7.37
C SER A 185 -5.74 0.16 -8.01
N GLU A 186 -6.11 -0.21 -9.22
CA GLU A 186 -7.26 0.36 -9.93
C GLU A 186 -8.61 -0.13 -9.40
N LYS A 187 -8.62 -1.16 -8.55
CA LYS A 187 -9.86 -1.73 -8.00
C LYS A 187 -10.41 -0.94 -6.82
N ASP A 188 -9.51 -0.37 -5.99
CA ASP A 188 -9.86 0.28 -4.72
C ASP A 188 -8.97 1.50 -4.40
N PRO A 189 -8.99 2.51 -5.29
CA PRO A 189 -8.05 3.63 -5.22
C PRO A 189 -8.39 4.66 -4.14
N SER A 190 -9.65 4.72 -3.67
CA SER A 190 -10.14 5.88 -2.92
C SER A 190 -9.52 6.02 -1.54
N SER A 191 -9.34 4.91 -0.81
CA SER A 191 -8.71 4.94 0.51
C SER A 191 -7.27 5.44 0.42
N THR A 192 -6.50 4.93 -0.56
CA THR A 192 -5.11 5.36 -0.80
C THR A 192 -5.03 6.85 -1.16
N LEU A 193 -5.91 7.33 -2.05
CA LEU A 193 -5.93 8.75 -2.44
C LEU A 193 -6.30 9.64 -1.26
N PHE A 194 -7.29 9.26 -0.46
CA PHE A 194 -7.70 9.99 0.73
C PHE A 194 -6.57 10.07 1.77
N ILE A 195 -5.90 8.95 2.05
CA ILE A 195 -4.74 8.91 2.96
C ILE A 195 -3.60 9.80 2.46
N ALA A 196 -3.32 9.81 1.16
CA ALA A 196 -2.32 10.71 0.57
C ALA A 196 -2.70 12.19 0.74
N GLN A 197 -3.99 12.55 0.64
CA GLN A 197 -4.47 13.90 0.93
C GLN A 197 -4.28 14.28 2.41
N LEU A 198 -4.51 13.35 3.34
CA LEU A 198 -4.25 13.57 4.77
C LEU A 198 -2.77 13.85 5.04
N LEU A 199 -1.85 13.19 4.32
CA LEU A 199 -0.42 13.47 4.45
C LEU A 199 -0.06 14.88 3.95
N HIS A 200 -0.69 15.37 2.89
CA HIS A 200 -0.55 16.77 2.47
C HIS A 200 -1.10 17.74 3.51
N GLN A 201 -2.26 17.43 4.12
CA GLN A 201 -2.83 18.22 5.23
C GLN A 201 -1.91 18.23 6.48
N ALA A 202 -1.12 17.18 6.68
CA ALA A 202 -0.11 17.11 7.73
C ALA A 202 1.08 18.05 7.52
N GLY A 203 1.17 18.68 6.35
CA GLY A 203 2.22 19.65 6.00
C GLY A 203 3.29 19.12 5.04
N LEU A 204 3.02 18.00 4.34
CA LEU A 204 3.96 17.51 3.32
C LEU A 204 4.02 18.50 2.15
N PRO A 205 5.21 18.95 1.71
CA PRO A 205 5.35 19.85 0.57
C PRO A 205 4.82 19.22 -0.72
N ASN A 206 4.27 20.08 -1.59
CA ASN A 206 3.77 19.65 -2.90
C ASN A 206 4.89 19.00 -3.73
N GLY A 207 4.55 17.90 -4.41
CA GLY A 207 5.48 17.15 -5.24
C GLY A 207 6.27 16.06 -4.51
N VAL A 208 6.35 16.08 -3.18
CA VAL A 208 7.07 15.03 -2.42
C VAL A 208 6.34 13.68 -2.50
N LEU A 209 5.01 13.66 -2.44
CA LEU A 209 4.18 12.50 -2.74
C LEU A 209 3.27 12.81 -3.92
N ASN A 210 3.27 11.93 -4.92
CA ASN A 210 2.32 11.96 -6.04
C ASN A 210 1.65 10.58 -6.17
N VAL A 211 0.36 10.56 -6.45
CA VAL A 211 -0.42 9.33 -6.67
C VAL A 211 -0.94 9.30 -8.09
N VAL A 212 -0.56 8.29 -8.85
CA VAL A 212 -1.01 8.07 -10.22
C VAL A 212 -1.81 6.77 -10.30
N ASN A 213 -3.09 6.89 -10.49
CA ASN A 213 -3.96 5.73 -10.69
C ASN A 213 -3.79 5.20 -12.11
N GLY A 214 -3.60 3.89 -12.28
CA GLY A 214 -3.41 3.36 -13.62
C GLY A 214 -3.13 1.86 -13.68
N GLY A 215 -3.13 1.34 -14.90
CA GLY A 215 -2.86 -0.05 -15.22
C GLY A 215 -1.40 -0.27 -15.68
N LYS A 216 -1.25 -1.21 -16.63
CA LYS A 216 0.07 -1.62 -17.15
C LYS A 216 0.87 -0.47 -17.75
N GLU A 217 0.23 0.42 -18.55
CA GLU A 217 0.91 1.56 -19.18
C GLU A 217 1.58 2.47 -18.14
N SER A 218 0.90 2.76 -17.05
CA SER A 218 1.46 3.58 -15.96
C SER A 218 2.64 2.88 -15.29
N VAL A 219 2.55 1.56 -15.08
CA VAL A 219 3.63 0.74 -14.52
C VAL A 219 4.86 0.78 -15.43
N ASP A 220 4.68 0.53 -16.72
CA ASP A 220 5.77 0.54 -17.71
C ASP A 220 6.40 1.95 -17.80
N SER A 221 5.60 2.99 -17.73
CA SER A 221 6.07 4.39 -17.71
C SER A 221 6.94 4.68 -16.48
N ILE A 222 6.59 4.15 -15.30
CA ILE A 222 7.39 4.29 -14.07
C ILE A 222 8.72 3.53 -14.19
N ILE A 223 8.67 2.27 -14.62
CA ILE A 223 9.85 1.40 -14.66
C ILE A 223 10.87 1.89 -15.69
N ASN A 224 10.41 2.39 -16.83
CA ASN A 224 11.27 2.85 -17.92
C ASN A 224 11.74 4.30 -17.75
N ASN A 225 11.21 5.08 -16.80
CA ASN A 225 11.61 6.45 -16.57
C ASN A 225 12.98 6.52 -15.87
N SER A 226 13.98 7.14 -16.49
CA SER A 226 15.36 7.24 -15.97
C SER A 226 15.49 8.03 -14.67
N ASP A 227 14.56 8.93 -14.36
CA ASP A 227 14.57 9.72 -13.12
C ASP A 227 14.08 8.92 -11.90
N VAL A 228 13.37 7.80 -12.10
CA VAL A 228 12.96 6.90 -11.01
C VAL A 228 14.11 5.97 -10.66
N GLN A 229 14.64 6.07 -9.43
CA GLN A 229 15.86 5.39 -8.99
C GLN A 229 15.60 4.02 -8.35
N ALA A 230 14.42 3.84 -7.78
CA ALA A 230 14.03 2.59 -7.12
C ALA A 230 12.54 2.30 -7.27
N VAL A 231 12.18 1.02 -7.28
CA VAL A 231 10.80 0.55 -7.35
C VAL A 231 10.54 -0.47 -6.26
N SER A 232 9.47 -0.29 -5.50
CA SER A 232 8.92 -1.29 -4.58
C SER A 232 7.57 -1.78 -5.13
N PHE A 233 7.39 -3.10 -5.14
CA PHE A 233 6.19 -3.75 -5.65
C PHE A 233 5.68 -4.82 -4.70
N VAL A 234 4.37 -4.88 -4.54
CA VAL A 234 3.66 -6.01 -3.93
C VAL A 234 2.52 -6.41 -4.85
N GLY A 235 2.40 -7.71 -5.15
CA GLY A 235 1.33 -8.24 -5.99
C GLY A 235 1.51 -9.70 -6.36
N SER A 236 0.98 -10.13 -7.52
CA SER A 236 1.10 -11.52 -7.96
C SER A 236 2.53 -11.86 -8.37
N THR A 237 2.94 -13.14 -8.18
CA THR A 237 4.30 -13.62 -8.50
C THR A 237 4.71 -13.35 -9.96
N LYS A 238 3.79 -13.51 -10.90
CA LYS A 238 4.05 -13.24 -12.32
C LYS A 238 4.42 -11.78 -12.56
N ILE A 239 3.67 -10.87 -11.94
CA ILE A 239 3.93 -9.43 -12.07
C ILE A 239 5.18 -9.02 -11.27
N ALA A 240 5.39 -9.59 -10.07
CA ALA A 240 6.61 -9.35 -9.29
C ALA A 240 7.87 -9.70 -10.10
N LYS A 241 7.88 -10.85 -10.78
CA LYS A 241 8.98 -11.24 -11.67
C LYS A 241 9.18 -10.24 -12.81
N TYR A 242 8.11 -9.79 -13.46
CA TYR A 242 8.15 -8.77 -14.51
C TYR A 242 8.76 -7.46 -14.00
N ILE A 243 8.23 -6.92 -12.88
CA ILE A 243 8.70 -5.68 -12.27
C ILE A 243 10.18 -5.77 -11.90
N TYR A 244 10.58 -6.87 -11.25
CA TYR A 244 11.98 -7.09 -10.89
C TYR A 244 12.89 -7.10 -12.13
N THR A 245 12.54 -7.91 -13.14
CA THR A 245 13.35 -8.05 -14.35
C THR A 245 13.51 -6.72 -15.08
N GLU A 246 12.43 -6.00 -15.34
CA GLU A 246 12.49 -4.74 -16.10
C GLU A 246 13.11 -3.60 -15.28
N SER A 247 12.87 -3.54 -13.97
CA SER A 247 13.50 -2.52 -13.11
C SER A 247 15.01 -2.71 -13.02
N THR A 248 15.49 -3.93 -12.78
CA THR A 248 16.93 -4.22 -12.68
C THR A 248 17.66 -4.06 -14.00
N LYS A 249 17.02 -4.43 -15.12
CA LYS A 249 17.52 -4.17 -16.49
C LYS A 249 17.76 -2.67 -16.75
N ASN A 250 16.92 -1.81 -16.15
CA ASN A 250 17.06 -0.35 -16.21
C ASN A 250 17.96 0.21 -15.09
N GLY A 251 18.75 -0.62 -14.40
CA GLY A 251 19.69 -0.22 -13.35
C GLY A 251 19.05 0.28 -12.05
N LYS A 252 17.75 0.06 -11.82
CA LYS A 252 17.04 0.52 -10.64
C LYS A 252 17.17 -0.46 -9.48
N ARG A 253 17.22 0.07 -8.25
CA ARG A 253 16.98 -0.77 -7.07
C ARG A 253 15.53 -1.28 -7.10
N CYS A 254 15.35 -2.57 -6.83
CA CYS A 254 14.01 -3.16 -6.89
C CYS A 254 13.77 -4.11 -5.72
N GLN A 255 12.63 -3.91 -5.04
CA GLN A 255 12.04 -4.88 -4.14
C GLN A 255 10.70 -5.31 -4.74
N ALA A 256 10.57 -6.58 -5.12
CA ALA A 256 9.34 -7.11 -5.71
C ALA A 256 8.86 -8.33 -4.92
N LEU A 257 7.75 -8.16 -4.20
CA LEU A 257 7.14 -9.17 -3.34
C LEU A 257 5.97 -9.83 -4.08
N GLY A 258 6.03 -11.16 -4.18
CA GLY A 258 5.02 -11.96 -4.88
C GLY A 258 4.02 -12.64 -3.96
N GLY A 259 3.28 -13.60 -4.51
CA GLY A 259 2.32 -14.42 -3.80
C GLY A 259 2.99 -15.52 -2.97
N ALA A 260 2.17 -16.14 -2.10
CA ALA A 260 2.58 -17.26 -1.26
C ALA A 260 1.52 -18.38 -1.30
N LYS A 261 1.92 -19.56 -0.80
CA LYS A 261 1.04 -20.67 -0.49
C LYS A 261 1.40 -21.16 0.92
N ASN A 262 0.81 -20.51 1.93
CA ASN A 262 1.16 -20.78 3.32
C ASN A 262 0.51 -22.07 3.82
N HIS A 263 1.26 -22.84 4.60
CA HIS A 263 0.84 -24.13 5.16
C HIS A 263 0.89 -24.06 6.68
N ALA A 264 -0.10 -24.66 7.34
CA ALA A 264 -0.09 -24.92 8.78
C ALA A 264 -0.04 -26.42 9.03
N ILE A 265 0.71 -26.85 10.04
CA ILE A 265 0.76 -28.23 10.48
C ILE A 265 -0.04 -28.34 11.78
N VAL A 266 -1.01 -29.27 11.84
CA VAL A 266 -1.82 -29.55 13.03
C VAL A 266 -1.45 -30.93 13.56
N LEU A 267 -0.86 -30.96 14.75
CA LEU A 267 -0.42 -32.18 15.41
C LEU A 267 -1.57 -32.85 16.21
N PRO A 268 -1.47 -34.16 16.55
CA PRO A 268 -2.53 -34.89 17.26
C PRO A 268 -2.82 -34.36 18.67
N ASP A 269 -1.85 -33.73 19.32
CA ASP A 269 -1.96 -33.11 20.65
C ASP A 269 -2.38 -31.65 20.63
N ALA A 270 -2.69 -31.08 19.44
CA ALA A 270 -3.16 -29.73 19.33
C ALA A 270 -4.54 -29.51 19.97
N ASN A 271 -4.75 -28.32 20.54
CA ASN A 271 -6.10 -27.91 20.91
C ASN A 271 -6.90 -27.56 19.61
N ILE A 272 -7.75 -28.52 19.20
CA ILE A 272 -8.47 -28.44 17.92
C ILE A 272 -9.43 -27.23 17.86
N ASP A 273 -10.09 -26.87 18.98
CA ASP A 273 -10.99 -25.70 18.97
C ASP A 273 -10.22 -24.39 18.74
N ASN A 274 -9.07 -24.25 19.38
CA ASN A 274 -8.19 -23.10 19.11
C ASN A 274 -7.64 -23.13 17.69
N ALA A 275 -7.17 -24.29 17.22
CA ALA A 275 -6.66 -24.45 15.86
C ALA A 275 -7.71 -24.05 14.81
N VAL A 276 -8.97 -24.48 14.98
CA VAL A 276 -10.11 -24.10 14.11
C VAL A 276 -10.32 -22.59 14.11
N SER A 277 -10.36 -21.96 15.29
CA SER A 277 -10.54 -20.51 15.41
C SER A 277 -9.44 -19.73 14.67
N GLN A 278 -8.18 -20.11 14.87
CA GLN A 278 -7.03 -19.47 14.21
C GLN A 278 -7.01 -19.72 12.70
N LEU A 279 -7.31 -20.94 12.26
CA LEU A 279 -7.37 -21.27 10.84
C LEU A 279 -8.47 -20.49 10.10
N ILE A 280 -9.65 -20.34 10.71
CA ILE A 280 -10.74 -19.53 10.11
C ILE A 280 -10.30 -18.08 9.94
N GLY A 281 -9.78 -17.46 10.99
CA GLY A 281 -9.30 -16.08 10.89
C GLY A 281 -8.17 -15.90 9.89
N ALA A 282 -7.22 -16.84 9.84
CA ALA A 282 -6.07 -16.76 8.96
C ALA A 282 -6.38 -17.11 7.49
N ALA A 283 -7.36 -17.99 7.23
CA ALA A 283 -7.71 -18.40 5.87
C ALA A 283 -8.75 -17.48 5.21
N PHE A 284 -9.76 -17.05 5.97
CA PHE A 284 -10.93 -16.34 5.43
C PHE A 284 -10.97 -14.84 5.78
N GLY A 285 -10.21 -14.39 6.77
CA GLY A 285 -10.13 -12.97 7.12
C GLY A 285 -9.69 -12.12 5.92
N SER A 286 -10.19 -10.89 5.82
CA SER A 286 -9.98 -9.99 4.67
C SER A 286 -10.44 -10.62 3.35
N SER A 287 -11.62 -11.23 3.36
CA SER A 287 -12.22 -11.95 2.22
C SER A 287 -11.32 -13.07 1.66
N GLY A 288 -10.42 -13.64 2.49
CA GLY A 288 -9.43 -14.64 2.08
C GLY A 288 -8.27 -14.10 1.24
N GLU A 289 -8.16 -12.78 1.05
CA GLU A 289 -7.21 -12.17 0.12
C GLU A 289 -5.94 -11.62 0.82
N ARG A 290 -5.49 -12.31 1.87
CA ARG A 290 -4.20 -11.99 2.51
C ARG A 290 -3.06 -12.73 1.82
N CYS A 291 -1.94 -12.04 1.60
CA CYS A 291 -0.70 -12.69 1.15
C CYS A 291 -0.20 -13.73 2.16
N MET A 292 -0.53 -13.57 3.44
CA MET A 292 -0.20 -14.48 4.54
C MET A 292 -1.36 -15.44 4.89
N ALA A 293 -2.42 -15.53 4.08
CA ALA A 293 -3.53 -16.44 4.31
C ALA A 293 -3.04 -17.90 4.34
N LEU A 294 -3.56 -18.68 5.28
CA LEU A 294 -3.28 -20.11 5.35
C LEU A 294 -4.15 -20.85 4.32
N SER A 295 -3.52 -21.30 3.25
CA SER A 295 -4.21 -21.97 2.14
C SER A 295 -4.32 -23.48 2.33
N VAL A 296 -3.45 -24.06 3.17
CA VAL A 296 -3.35 -25.50 3.39
C VAL A 296 -3.17 -25.81 4.88
N ALA A 297 -3.98 -26.72 5.39
CA ALA A 297 -3.76 -27.35 6.70
C ALA A 297 -3.28 -28.79 6.48
N ILE A 298 -2.07 -29.10 6.95
CA ILE A 298 -1.50 -30.45 6.95
C ILE A 298 -1.80 -31.05 8.32
N VAL A 299 -2.71 -32.00 8.38
CA VAL A 299 -3.18 -32.55 9.63
C VAL A 299 -2.54 -33.94 9.84
N VAL A 300 -1.92 -34.13 10.99
CA VAL A 300 -1.28 -35.41 11.34
C VAL A 300 -2.27 -36.35 12.02
N GLY A 301 -2.56 -37.47 11.35
CA GLY A 301 -3.48 -38.53 11.84
C GLY A 301 -4.94 -38.33 11.43
N GLU A 302 -5.61 -39.42 11.03
CA GLU A 302 -6.98 -39.42 10.52
C GLU A 302 -7.98 -38.87 11.54
N LYS A 303 -7.89 -39.33 12.79
CA LYS A 303 -8.79 -38.86 13.86
C LYS A 303 -8.73 -37.36 14.07
N THR A 304 -7.52 -36.80 14.05
CA THR A 304 -7.30 -35.35 14.16
C THR A 304 -7.87 -34.61 12.96
N ALA A 305 -7.71 -35.18 11.75
CA ALA A 305 -8.23 -34.62 10.51
C ALA A 305 -9.76 -34.58 10.51
N ASP A 306 -10.42 -35.69 10.86
CA ASP A 306 -11.88 -35.79 10.92
C ASP A 306 -12.47 -34.79 11.92
N GLU A 307 -11.87 -34.67 13.10
CA GLU A 307 -12.31 -33.71 14.12
C GLU A 307 -12.13 -32.28 13.66
N LEU A 308 -10.98 -31.95 13.04
CA LEU A 308 -10.70 -30.61 12.50
C LEU A 308 -11.71 -30.24 11.44
N VAL A 309 -11.95 -31.10 10.45
CA VAL A 309 -12.89 -30.87 9.34
C VAL A 309 -14.30 -30.64 9.83
N LEU A 310 -14.77 -31.50 10.78
CA LEU A 310 -16.10 -31.34 11.36
C LEU A 310 -16.28 -30.00 12.06
N LYS A 311 -15.30 -29.60 12.87
CA LYS A 311 -15.34 -28.33 13.61
C LYS A 311 -15.18 -27.12 12.68
N LEU A 312 -14.31 -27.18 11.66
CA LEU A 312 -14.18 -26.13 10.65
C LEU A 312 -15.51 -25.89 9.95
N LYS A 313 -16.15 -26.96 9.43
CA LYS A 313 -17.45 -26.85 8.76
C LYS A 313 -18.48 -26.15 9.63
N LYS A 314 -18.65 -26.60 10.89
CA LYS A 314 -19.60 -25.99 11.85
C LYS A 314 -19.35 -24.51 12.11
N ASN A 315 -18.09 -24.06 12.11
CA ASN A 315 -17.76 -22.67 12.37
C ASN A 315 -17.85 -21.81 11.09
N MET A 316 -17.58 -22.39 9.91
CA MET A 316 -17.73 -21.69 8.63
C MET A 316 -19.20 -21.37 8.32
N ASP A 317 -20.16 -22.22 8.75
CA ASP A 317 -21.59 -21.96 8.62
C ASP A 317 -22.06 -20.69 9.39
N ARG A 318 -21.18 -20.05 10.18
CA ARG A 318 -21.46 -18.84 10.98
C ARG A 318 -20.81 -17.59 10.40
N LEU A 319 -20.00 -17.73 9.35
CA LEU A 319 -19.39 -16.59 8.63
C LEU A 319 -20.39 -16.00 7.65
#